data_2239c061ec81765ddf05d613fd6e7488
#
_entry.id   2239c061ec81765ddf05d613fd6e7488
#
_cell.length_a   1.000
_cell.length_b   1.000
_cell.length_c   1.000
_cell.angle_alpha   90.00
_cell.angle_beta   90.00
_cell.angle_gamma   90.00
#
_symmetry.space_group_name_H-M   'P 1'
#
loop_
_entity.id
_entity.type
_entity.pdbx_description
1 polymer ?
#
loop_
_entity_poly.entity_id
_entity_poly.type
_entity_poly.pdbx_seq_one_letter_code
_entity_poly.pdbx_strand_id
1 'polypeptide(L)'
;LAIDYMGLVQGGQEYKTASENSRLCKVGARQLNLPIVALHQLKREVSERPDKHPQLTDLKQTGQIENDADLVLFLYREGYYQDTGLTEEPAELRIAAQRDGPTGDIPLTWHPETMAFTEPHAEAAL
;
A
#
# COMPACT_ATOMS: atom_id res chain seq x y z
N LEU A 1 -2.23 7.10 14.08
CA LEU A 1 -3.60 7.18 13.57
C LEU A 1 -3.67 6.42 12.24
N ALA A 2 -4.65 5.50 12.10
CA ALA A 2 -4.92 4.81 10.86
C ALA A 2 -6.22 5.36 10.23
N ILE A 3 -6.22 5.53 8.89
CA ILE A 3 -7.37 5.99 8.10
C ILE A 3 -7.67 4.93 7.05
N ASP A 4 -8.78 4.24 7.16
CA ASP A 4 -9.27 3.25 6.22
C ASP A 4 -10.61 3.74 5.64
N TYR A 5 -10.59 4.21 4.43
CA TYR A 5 -9.51 4.63 3.51
C TYR A 5 -9.75 6.08 3.09
N MET A 6 -8.75 6.73 2.51
CA MET A 6 -8.81 8.17 2.19
C MET A 6 -9.99 8.57 1.27
N GLY A 7 -10.47 7.66 0.43
CA GLY A 7 -11.62 7.91 -0.45
C GLY A 7 -12.97 8.05 0.24
N LEU A 8 -13.10 7.66 1.52
CA LEU A 8 -14.34 7.82 2.30
C LEU A 8 -14.44 9.17 3.02
N VAL A 9 -13.37 9.93 3.09
CA VAL A 9 -13.39 11.26 3.69
C VAL A 9 -14.13 12.21 2.74
N GLN A 10 -15.32 12.67 3.13
CA GLN A 10 -16.22 13.43 2.27
C GLN A 10 -15.71 14.84 1.94
N GLY A 11 -15.89 15.26 0.69
CA GLY A 11 -15.68 16.64 0.26
C GLY A 11 -15.42 16.77 -1.25
N GLY A 12 -16.45 16.92 -2.06
CA GLY A 12 -16.33 17.35 -3.45
C GLY A 12 -16.06 16.27 -4.51
N GLN A 13 -15.55 16.65 -5.67
CA GLN A 13 -15.21 15.72 -6.75
C GLN A 13 -14.08 14.79 -6.30
N GLU A 14 -14.20 13.51 -6.58
CA GLU A 14 -13.28 12.43 -6.14
C GLU A 14 -11.78 12.76 -6.32
N TYR A 15 -11.45 13.51 -7.35
CA TYR A 15 -10.08 13.94 -7.66
C TYR A 15 -9.53 14.98 -6.66
N LYS A 16 -10.27 16.04 -6.40
CA LYS A 16 -9.84 17.07 -5.46
C LYS A 16 -9.75 16.53 -4.06
N THR A 17 -10.68 15.65 -3.71
CA THR A 17 -10.78 15.06 -2.38
C THR A 17 -9.56 14.22 -2.00
N ALA A 18 -9.02 13.37 -2.89
CA ALA A 18 -7.85 12.55 -2.57
C ALA A 18 -6.59 13.41 -2.35
N SER A 19 -6.37 14.41 -3.18
CA SER A 19 -5.25 15.35 -3.03
C SER A 19 -5.37 16.22 -1.78
N GLU A 20 -6.57 16.71 -1.49
CA GLU A 20 -6.85 17.51 -0.30
C GLU A 20 -6.67 16.68 0.97
N ASN A 21 -7.19 15.45 0.98
CA ASN A 21 -7.06 14.54 2.11
C ASN A 21 -5.61 14.14 2.37
N SER A 22 -4.82 13.88 1.32
CA SER A 22 -3.38 13.65 1.45
C SER A 22 -2.68 14.82 2.13
N ARG A 23 -2.98 16.04 1.67
CA ARG A 23 -2.42 17.25 2.26
C ARG A 23 -2.84 17.44 3.72
N LEU A 24 -4.12 17.19 4.04
CA LEU A 24 -4.62 17.25 5.42
C LEU A 24 -3.96 16.21 6.33
N CYS A 25 -3.75 14.98 5.85
CA CYS A 25 -2.99 13.98 6.58
C CYS A 25 -1.58 14.46 6.91
N LYS A 26 -0.87 15.04 5.93
CA LYS A 26 0.48 15.57 6.15
C LYS A 26 0.52 16.71 7.18
N VAL A 27 -0.41 17.65 7.07
CA VAL A 27 -0.52 18.78 8.01
C VAL A 27 -0.91 18.27 9.40
N GLY A 28 -1.91 17.39 9.48
CA GLY A 28 -2.38 16.80 10.73
C GLY A 28 -1.29 16.02 11.47
N ALA A 29 -0.52 15.20 10.74
CA ALA A 29 0.59 14.46 11.32
C ALA A 29 1.62 15.38 12.01
N ARG A 30 1.93 16.52 11.35
CA ARG A 30 2.85 17.51 11.92
C ARG A 30 2.25 18.25 13.11
N GLN A 31 0.99 18.70 13.01
CA GLN A 31 0.32 19.47 14.08
C GLN A 31 0.10 18.63 15.34
N LEU A 32 -0.26 17.36 15.16
CA LEU A 32 -0.55 16.45 16.25
C LEU A 32 0.70 15.71 16.74
N ASN A 33 1.83 15.88 16.07
CA ASN A 33 3.10 15.18 16.33
C ASN A 33 2.91 13.66 16.44
N LEU A 34 2.19 13.08 15.49
CA LEU A 34 1.94 11.63 15.46
C LEU A 34 1.99 11.09 14.02
N PRO A 35 2.37 9.81 13.82
CA PRO A 35 2.32 9.18 12.51
C PRO A 35 0.87 8.94 12.07
N ILE A 36 0.58 9.18 10.79
CA ILE A 36 -0.68 8.84 10.14
C ILE A 36 -0.40 7.79 9.07
N VAL A 37 -1.08 6.65 9.16
CA VAL A 37 -1.11 5.61 8.15
C VAL A 37 -2.46 5.73 7.43
N ALA A 38 -2.42 6.02 6.13
CA ALA A 38 -3.62 6.17 5.31
C ALA A 38 -3.66 5.07 4.24
N LEU A 39 -4.75 4.31 4.19
CA LEU A 39 -4.98 3.33 3.15
C LEU A 39 -5.54 4.02 1.91
N HIS A 40 -5.13 3.55 0.74
CA HIS A 40 -5.61 4.08 -0.53
C HIS A 40 -5.83 2.96 -1.56
N GLN A 41 -6.89 3.09 -2.36
CA GLN A 41 -7.19 2.13 -3.41
C GLN A 41 -6.30 2.34 -4.64
N LEU A 42 -5.85 1.23 -5.20
CA LEU A 42 -5.19 1.22 -6.50
C LEU A 42 -6.20 1.34 -7.64
N LYS A 43 -5.73 1.77 -8.80
CA LYS A 43 -6.50 1.75 -10.04
C LYS A 43 -6.81 0.31 -10.43
N ARG A 44 -7.97 0.07 -11.07
CA ARG A 44 -8.39 -1.26 -11.52
C ARG A 44 -7.48 -1.84 -12.61
N GLU A 45 -6.86 -1.00 -13.40
CA GLU A 45 -5.97 -1.35 -14.50
C GLU A 45 -4.76 -2.19 -14.06
N VAL A 46 -4.41 -2.16 -12.76
CA VAL A 46 -3.38 -3.05 -12.20
C VAL A 46 -3.70 -4.52 -12.43
N SER A 47 -4.98 -4.91 -12.27
CA SER A 47 -5.42 -6.30 -12.47
C SER A 47 -5.45 -6.74 -13.93
N GLU A 48 -5.42 -5.82 -14.89
CA GLU A 48 -5.54 -6.09 -16.32
C GLU A 48 -4.18 -6.28 -17.01
N ARG A 49 -3.09 -5.78 -16.42
CA ARG A 49 -1.76 -5.91 -17.02
C ARG A 49 -1.08 -7.24 -16.67
N PRO A 50 -0.12 -7.71 -17.49
CA PRO A 50 0.61 -8.96 -17.23
C PRO A 50 1.35 -8.96 -15.89
N ASP A 51 2.12 -7.92 -15.61
CA ASP A 51 2.75 -7.70 -14.30
C ASP A 51 1.80 -6.93 -13.40
N LYS A 52 1.31 -7.60 -12.36
CA LYS A 52 0.33 -7.06 -11.41
C LYS A 52 0.96 -6.43 -10.16
N HIS A 53 2.30 -6.32 -10.11
CA HIS A 53 2.94 -5.62 -9.01
C HIS A 53 2.55 -4.14 -9.04
N PRO A 54 2.06 -3.59 -7.92
CA PRO A 54 1.68 -2.20 -7.84
C PRO A 54 2.86 -1.25 -8.07
N GLN A 55 2.58 -0.13 -8.70
CA GLN A 55 3.53 0.95 -8.99
C GLN A 55 2.95 2.29 -8.51
N LEU A 56 3.80 3.30 -8.33
CA LEU A 56 3.36 4.63 -7.92
C LEU A 56 2.30 5.23 -8.85
N THR A 57 2.39 4.96 -10.16
CA THR A 57 1.41 5.38 -11.18
C THR A 57 0.03 4.76 -11.00
N ASP A 58 -0.08 3.68 -10.20
CA ASP A 58 -1.35 3.00 -9.94
C ASP A 58 -2.14 3.63 -8.78
N LEU A 59 -1.51 4.48 -8.01
CA LEU A 59 -2.26 5.31 -7.07
C LEU A 59 -3.18 6.22 -7.88
N LYS A 60 -4.47 6.23 -7.62
CA LYS A 60 -5.39 7.18 -8.27
C LYS A 60 -4.93 8.61 -7.95
N GLN A 61 -4.67 9.41 -9.01
CA GLN A 61 -4.41 10.85 -8.92
C GLN A 61 -3.10 11.23 -8.18
N THR A 62 -2.08 10.60 -8.56
CA THR A 62 -0.84 10.27 -7.88
C THR A 62 0.10 11.37 -7.48
N GLY A 63 0.21 12.45 -8.22
CA GLY A 63 1.29 13.43 -7.99
C GLY A 63 1.30 14.04 -6.59
N GLN A 64 0.12 14.34 -6.04
CA GLN A 64 0.02 14.97 -4.73
C GLN A 64 0.25 13.99 -3.59
N ILE A 65 -0.30 12.77 -3.70
CA ILE A 65 -0.14 11.73 -2.65
C ILE A 65 1.34 11.35 -2.51
N GLU A 66 2.02 11.13 -3.62
CA GLU A 66 3.45 10.83 -3.63
C GLU A 66 4.29 11.96 -3.01
N ASN A 67 3.96 13.22 -3.31
CA ASN A 67 4.66 14.37 -2.77
C ASN A 67 4.42 14.59 -1.27
N ASP A 68 3.23 14.30 -0.78
CA ASP A 68 2.86 14.49 0.63
C ASP A 68 3.33 13.35 1.53
N ALA A 69 3.35 12.11 1.03
CA ALA A 69 3.77 10.94 1.80
C ALA A 69 5.28 10.98 2.12
N ASP A 70 5.63 10.51 3.30
CA ASP A 70 7.03 10.25 3.68
C ASP A 70 7.45 8.83 3.35
N LEU A 71 6.47 7.92 3.24
CA LEU A 71 6.63 6.51 2.92
C LEU A 71 5.41 6.04 2.13
N VAL A 72 5.64 5.34 1.02
CA VAL A 72 4.60 4.66 0.24
C VAL A 72 4.91 3.18 0.21
N LEU A 73 3.96 2.39 0.69
CA LEU A 73 4.03 0.94 0.75
C LEU A 73 2.95 0.33 -0.13
N PHE A 74 3.32 -0.70 -0.88
CA PHE A 74 2.38 -1.55 -1.59
C PHE A 74 2.44 -2.96 -1.04
N LEU A 75 1.27 -3.55 -0.86
CA LEU A 75 1.13 -4.94 -0.48
C LEU A 75 0.70 -5.73 -1.72
N TYR A 76 1.45 -6.76 -2.08
CA TYR A 76 1.19 -7.63 -3.22
C TYR A 76 1.05 -9.08 -2.78
N ARG A 77 0.08 -9.78 -3.38
CA ARG A 77 -0.11 -11.23 -3.25
C ARG A 77 -0.47 -11.78 -4.63
N GLU A 78 0.27 -12.75 -5.10
CA GLU A 78 -0.06 -13.44 -6.35
C GLU A 78 -1.38 -14.22 -6.21
N GLY A 79 -1.60 -14.89 -5.10
CA GLY A 79 -2.82 -15.64 -4.79
C GLY A 79 -4.10 -14.81 -4.76
N TYR A 80 -4.02 -13.48 -4.74
CA TYR A 80 -5.18 -12.61 -4.92
C TYR A 80 -5.71 -12.65 -6.37
N TYR A 81 -4.84 -12.88 -7.34
CA TYR A 81 -5.16 -12.88 -8.76
C TYR A 81 -5.36 -14.29 -9.33
N GLN A 82 -4.80 -15.30 -8.68
CA GLN A 82 -4.85 -16.70 -9.10
C GLN A 82 -5.04 -17.56 -7.86
N ASP A 83 -6.06 -18.43 -7.88
CA ASP A 83 -6.22 -19.41 -6.80
C ASP A 83 -5.03 -20.36 -6.80
N THR A 84 -4.21 -20.27 -5.76
CA THR A 84 -3.01 -21.09 -5.61
C THR A 84 -3.30 -22.42 -4.91
N GLY A 85 -4.42 -22.52 -4.21
CA GLY A 85 -4.76 -23.67 -3.35
C GLY A 85 -3.77 -23.90 -2.20
N LEU A 86 -2.88 -22.93 -1.93
CA LEU A 86 -1.87 -23.01 -0.89
C LEU A 86 -2.43 -22.54 0.46
N THR A 87 -2.00 -23.17 1.53
CA THR A 87 -2.28 -22.76 2.92
C THR A 87 -1.40 -21.58 3.35
N GLU A 88 -0.26 -21.44 2.70
CA GLU A 88 0.69 -20.33 2.87
C GLU A 88 1.06 -19.81 1.49
N GLU A 89 0.86 -18.53 1.25
CA GLU A 89 1.07 -17.90 -0.04
C GLU A 89 2.21 -16.89 0.02
N PRO A 90 3.08 -16.84 -1.01
CA PRO A 90 4.04 -15.77 -1.13
C PRO A 90 3.33 -14.41 -1.20
N ALA A 91 3.88 -13.46 -0.48
CA ALA A 91 3.45 -12.07 -0.50
C ALA A 91 4.65 -11.14 -0.43
N GLU A 92 4.45 -9.88 -0.75
CA GLU A 92 5.51 -8.88 -0.81
C GLU A 92 5.00 -7.54 -0.28
N LEU A 93 5.81 -6.91 0.56
CA LEU A 93 5.65 -5.51 0.95
C LEU A 93 6.70 -4.68 0.23
N ARG A 94 6.27 -3.89 -0.75
CA ARG A 94 7.14 -3.02 -1.53
C ARG A 94 7.23 -1.64 -0.92
N ILE A 95 8.44 -1.18 -0.60
CA ILE A 95 8.74 0.20 -0.29
C ILE A 95 8.91 0.94 -1.61
N ALA A 96 7.83 1.52 -2.14
CA ALA A 96 7.81 2.14 -3.46
C ALA A 96 8.40 3.55 -3.46
N ALA A 97 8.24 4.29 -2.35
CA ALA A 97 8.87 5.58 -2.12
C ALA A 97 9.16 5.75 -0.63
N GLN A 98 10.30 6.34 -0.33
CA GLN A 98 10.71 6.68 1.03
C GLN A 98 11.57 7.93 1.02
N ARG A 99 11.23 8.91 1.87
CA ARG A 99 11.93 10.21 1.88
C ARG A 99 13.36 10.09 2.41
N ASP A 100 13.55 9.34 3.48
CA ASP A 100 14.81 9.27 4.23
C ASP A 100 15.37 7.84 4.28
N GLY A 101 15.20 7.05 3.21
CA GLY A 101 15.71 5.69 3.17
C GLY A 101 15.62 5.05 1.77
N PRO A 102 16.15 3.84 1.61
CA PRO A 102 16.11 3.12 0.34
C PRO A 102 14.72 2.56 0.05
N THR A 103 14.43 2.40 -1.22
CA THR A 103 13.31 1.60 -1.70
C THR A 103 13.71 0.13 -1.80
N GLY A 104 12.72 -0.77 -1.85
CA GLY A 104 12.99 -2.22 -1.99
C GLY A 104 11.77 -3.05 -1.65
N ASP A 105 11.95 -4.36 -1.77
CA ASP A 105 10.90 -5.33 -1.57
C ASP A 105 11.22 -6.20 -0.35
N ILE A 106 10.23 -6.39 0.52
CA ILE A 106 10.31 -7.21 1.72
C ILE A 106 9.42 -8.42 1.49
N PRO A 107 10.00 -9.64 1.42
CA PRO A 107 9.21 -10.85 1.26
C PRO A 107 8.38 -11.11 2.51
N LEU A 108 7.15 -11.57 2.31
CA LEU A 108 6.20 -11.94 3.34
C LEU A 108 5.56 -13.28 2.99
N THR A 109 4.95 -13.92 3.98
CA THR A 109 4.05 -15.06 3.81
C THR A 109 2.64 -14.64 4.23
N TRP A 110 1.68 -14.89 3.37
CA TRP A 110 0.26 -14.71 3.65
C TRP A 110 -0.37 -16.03 4.11
N HIS A 111 -1.14 -15.97 5.18
CA HIS A 111 -1.90 -17.09 5.74
C HIS A 111 -3.40 -16.84 5.54
N PRO A 112 -4.05 -17.45 4.53
CA PRO A 112 -5.46 -17.24 4.23
C PRO A 112 -6.40 -17.57 5.41
N GLU A 113 -6.11 -18.62 6.15
CA GLU A 113 -6.96 -19.09 7.25
C GLU A 113 -7.03 -18.08 8.41
N THR A 114 -5.95 -17.37 8.67
CA THR A 114 -5.87 -16.39 9.77
C THR A 114 -5.93 -14.95 9.28
N MET A 115 -5.92 -14.75 7.96
CA MET A 115 -5.85 -13.43 7.30
C MET A 115 -4.67 -12.59 7.80
N ALA A 116 -3.52 -13.23 7.98
CA ALA A 116 -2.33 -12.61 8.53
C ALA A 116 -1.14 -12.68 7.59
N PHE A 117 -0.25 -11.69 7.70
CA PHE A 117 1.07 -11.71 7.07
C PHE A 117 2.13 -12.00 8.15
N THR A 118 3.10 -12.82 7.80
CA THR A 118 4.27 -13.10 8.64
C THR A 118 5.56 -12.90 7.85
N GLU A 119 6.68 -12.90 8.52
CA GLU A 119 7.97 -13.06 7.86
C GLU A 119 8.03 -14.46 7.23
N PRO A 120 8.70 -14.61 6.09
CA PRO A 120 8.90 -15.92 5.48
C PRO A 120 9.61 -16.84 6.49
N HIS A 121 9.18 -18.09 6.55
CA HIS A 121 9.97 -19.08 7.27
C HIS A 121 11.36 -19.12 6.65
N ALA A 122 12.39 -18.91 7.46
CA ALA A 122 13.75 -19.15 7.00
C ALA A 122 13.80 -20.63 6.59
N GLU A 123 13.91 -20.90 5.29
CA GLU A 123 14.30 -22.24 4.85
C GLU A 123 15.59 -22.56 5.58
N ALA A 124 15.57 -23.62 6.36
CA ALA A 124 16.77 -24.12 6.98
C ALA A 124 17.77 -24.36 5.85
N ALA A 125 18.77 -23.51 5.76
CA ALA A 125 19.87 -23.70 4.82
C ALA A 125 20.51 -25.04 5.18
N LEU A 126 20.23 -26.06 4.36
CA LEU A 126 20.92 -27.32 4.38
C LEU A 126 22.27 -27.20 3.68
#